data_5aa9085206757b6d188d99d1ad52e1e0
#
_entry.id   5aa9085206757b6d188d99d1ad52e1e0
#
_cell.length_a   1.000
_cell.length_b   1.000
_cell.length_c   1.000
_cell.angle_alpha   90.00
_cell.angle_beta   90.00
_cell.angle_gamma   90.00
#
_symmetry.space_group_name_H-M   'P 1'
#
loop_
_entity.id
_entity.type
_entity.pdbx_description
1 polymer ?
#
loop_
_entity_poly.entity_id
_entity_poly.type
_entity_poly.pdbx_seq_one_letter_code
_entity_poly.pdbx_strand_id
1 'polypeptide(L)'
;MFYPWSFSRVCTGELCVLRDDLGLLTDLDAQLLAISVDSKYVQRVFAEREGFTFPLLADFWPHGEVARRYGIFDGVAGVALRGTFIVDREGVLRWSIVRGIPDARDAQQYRDVLATLD
;
A
#
# COMPACT_ATOMS: atom_id res chain seq x y z
N MET A 1 0.50 -0.93 3.03
CA MET A 1 -0.50 -0.92 1.95
C MET A 1 0.00 -1.74 0.78
N PHE A 2 -0.76 -2.75 0.38
CA PHE A 2 -0.45 -3.55 -0.81
C PHE A 2 -1.23 -3.04 -2.00
N TYR A 3 -0.64 -3.07 -3.18
CA TYR A 3 -1.32 -2.72 -4.43
C TYR A 3 -0.91 -3.69 -5.54
N PRO A 4 -1.82 -3.96 -6.53
CA PRO A 4 -1.54 -4.97 -7.54
C PRO A 4 -0.38 -4.65 -8.48
N TRP A 5 -0.43 -3.52 -9.20
CA TRP A 5 0.57 -3.19 -10.22
C TRP A 5 0.91 -1.72 -10.24
N SER A 6 2.21 -1.41 -10.30
CA SER A 6 2.66 -0.07 -10.65
C SER A 6 2.18 0.29 -12.06
N PHE A 7 1.91 1.58 -12.27
CA PHE A 7 1.42 2.14 -13.55
C PHE A 7 -0.03 1.77 -13.92
N SER A 8 -0.71 0.90 -13.18
CA SER A 8 -2.13 0.67 -13.43
C SER A 8 -2.96 1.87 -12.98
N ARG A 9 -4.10 2.10 -13.66
CA ARG A 9 -4.92 3.30 -13.43
C ARG A 9 -5.41 3.42 -11.99
N VAL A 10 -6.00 2.34 -11.45
CA VAL A 10 -6.57 2.37 -10.10
C VAL A 10 -5.48 2.48 -9.05
N CYS A 11 -4.39 1.73 -9.19
CA CYS A 11 -3.26 1.80 -8.26
C CYS A 11 -2.61 3.19 -8.27
N THR A 12 -2.40 3.77 -9.45
CA THR A 12 -1.85 5.12 -9.58
C THR A 12 -2.76 6.13 -8.89
N GLY A 13 -4.07 6.04 -9.10
CA GLY A 13 -5.04 6.92 -8.46
C GLY A 13 -5.00 6.83 -6.93
N GLU A 14 -4.99 5.62 -6.37
CA GLU A 14 -4.91 5.42 -4.93
C GLU A 14 -3.63 6.01 -4.33
N LEU A 15 -2.49 5.74 -4.96
CA LEU A 15 -1.21 6.21 -4.46
C LEU A 15 -1.02 7.72 -4.61
N CYS A 16 -1.58 8.31 -5.66
CA CYS A 16 -1.55 9.76 -5.85
C CYS A 16 -2.38 10.49 -4.77
N VAL A 17 -3.52 9.94 -4.35
CA VAL A 17 -4.29 10.49 -3.23
C VAL A 17 -3.43 10.48 -1.96
N LEU A 18 -2.73 9.39 -1.68
CA LEU A 18 -1.85 9.29 -0.50
C LEU A 18 -0.64 10.20 -0.62
N ARG A 19 -0.07 10.37 -1.82
CA ARG A 19 0.99 11.34 -2.07
C ARG A 19 0.56 12.75 -1.70
N ASP A 20 -0.60 13.16 -2.16
CA ASP A 20 -1.12 14.51 -1.94
C ASP A 20 -1.49 14.75 -0.47
N ASP A 21 -1.91 13.70 0.24
CA ASP A 21 -2.30 13.74 1.65
C ASP A 21 -1.19 13.28 2.60
N LEU A 22 0.03 13.09 2.12
CA LEU A 22 1.11 12.50 2.92
C LEU A 22 1.43 13.31 4.19
N GLY A 23 1.32 14.63 4.12
CA GLY A 23 1.50 15.51 5.28
C GLY A 23 0.54 15.20 6.42
N LEU A 24 -0.70 14.81 6.10
CA LEU A 24 -1.69 14.44 7.12
C LEU A 24 -1.29 13.13 7.82
N LEU A 25 -0.74 12.17 7.10
CA LEU A 25 -0.24 10.93 7.70
C LEU A 25 0.97 11.20 8.58
N THR A 26 1.87 12.08 8.14
CA THR A 26 3.03 12.49 8.93
C THR A 26 2.60 13.20 10.22
N ASP A 27 1.60 14.05 10.16
CA ASP A 27 1.04 14.74 11.33
C ASP A 27 0.42 13.76 12.33
N LEU A 28 -0.06 12.61 11.85
CA LEU A 28 -0.56 11.52 12.69
C LEU A 28 0.55 10.55 13.11
N ASP A 29 1.81 10.90 12.85
CA ASP A 29 2.99 10.12 13.19
C ASP A 29 2.96 8.71 12.58
N ALA A 30 2.51 8.61 11.34
CA ALA A 30 2.41 7.36 10.61
C ALA A 30 3.39 7.31 9.43
N GLN A 31 4.03 6.17 9.24
CA GLN A 31 4.88 5.88 8.09
C GLN A 31 4.09 5.03 7.09
N LEU A 32 3.95 5.53 5.87
CA LEU A 32 3.35 4.76 4.78
C LEU A 32 4.41 3.91 4.10
N LEU A 33 4.09 2.63 3.92
CA LEU A 33 4.86 1.70 3.09
C LEU A 33 3.91 1.12 2.05
N ALA A 34 4.27 1.18 0.77
CA ALA A 34 3.49 0.59 -0.30
C ALA A 34 4.24 -0.61 -0.87
N ILE A 35 3.53 -1.72 -1.10
CA ILE A 35 4.13 -3.00 -1.44
C ILE A 35 3.45 -3.58 -2.68
N SER A 36 4.23 -3.97 -3.67
CA SER A 36 3.74 -4.69 -4.85
C SER A 36 4.72 -5.77 -5.27
N VAL A 37 4.28 -6.64 -6.19
CA VAL A 37 5.12 -7.70 -6.76
C VAL A 37 6.06 -7.18 -7.86
N ASP A 38 5.98 -5.90 -8.19
CA ASP A 38 6.86 -5.29 -9.19
C ASP A 38 8.32 -5.35 -8.74
N SER A 39 9.23 -5.32 -9.70
CA SER A 39 10.65 -5.20 -9.39
C SER A 39 10.96 -3.83 -8.78
N LYS A 40 12.07 -3.75 -8.04
CA LYS A 40 12.53 -2.47 -7.49
C LYS A 40 12.81 -1.42 -8.58
N TYR A 41 13.16 -1.87 -9.77
CA TYR A 41 13.44 -0.97 -10.91
C TYR A 41 12.16 -0.33 -11.44
N VAL A 42 11.11 -1.12 -11.59
CA VAL A 42 9.79 -0.63 -11.99
C VAL A 42 9.24 0.34 -10.94
N GLN A 43 9.34 0.00 -9.67
CA GLN A 43 8.87 0.84 -8.58
C GLN A 43 9.63 2.17 -8.51
N ARG A 44 10.93 2.15 -8.78
CA ARG A 44 11.75 3.37 -8.80
C ARG A 44 11.28 4.34 -9.88
N VAL A 45 11.05 3.85 -11.10
CA VAL A 45 10.56 4.69 -12.19
C VAL A 45 9.16 5.20 -11.89
N PHE A 46 8.31 4.35 -11.33
CA PHE A 46 6.95 4.74 -10.94
C PHE A 46 6.97 5.85 -9.87
N ALA A 47 7.78 5.69 -8.83
CA ALA A 47 7.91 6.69 -7.78
C ALA A 47 8.45 8.02 -8.30
N GLU A 48 9.48 7.98 -9.16
CA GLU A 48 10.05 9.18 -9.76
C GLU A 48 9.04 9.91 -10.64
N ARG A 49 8.32 9.17 -11.47
CA ARG A 49 7.35 9.74 -12.41
C ARG A 49 6.16 10.39 -11.69
N GLU A 50 5.68 9.77 -10.62
CA GLU A 50 4.51 10.26 -9.87
C GLU A 50 4.87 11.13 -8.68
N GLY A 51 6.15 11.27 -8.35
CA GLY A 51 6.61 12.09 -7.23
C GLY A 51 6.31 11.48 -5.85
N PHE A 52 6.30 10.15 -5.74
CA PHE A 52 6.11 9.49 -4.45
C PHE A 52 7.39 9.59 -3.62
N THR A 53 7.25 10.04 -2.37
CA THR A 53 8.37 10.11 -1.42
C THR A 53 8.31 9.02 -0.34
N PHE A 54 7.21 8.32 -0.23
CA PHE A 54 7.11 7.15 0.65
C PHE A 54 7.75 5.92 -0.01
N PRO A 55 8.26 4.97 0.78
CA PRO A 55 8.91 3.78 0.22
C PRO A 55 7.95 2.87 -0.56
N LEU A 56 8.39 2.42 -1.72
CA LEU A 56 7.76 1.32 -2.46
C LEU A 56 8.62 0.08 -2.28
N LEU A 57 8.05 -0.97 -1.70
CA LEU A 57 8.75 -2.20 -1.37
C LEU A 57 8.43 -3.29 -2.38
N ALA A 58 9.46 -3.99 -2.85
CA ALA A 58 9.32 -5.01 -3.88
C ALA A 58 9.12 -6.40 -3.27
N ASP A 59 7.91 -6.93 -3.39
CA ASP A 59 7.57 -8.31 -3.06
C ASP A 59 7.76 -9.20 -4.32
N PHE A 60 8.88 -8.96 -5.00
CA PHE A 60 9.18 -9.53 -6.30
C PHE A 60 9.59 -11.00 -6.21
N TRP A 61 10.47 -11.32 -5.24
CA TRP A 61 10.98 -12.68 -5.10
C TRP A 61 11.29 -13.04 -3.64
N PRO A 62 10.85 -14.22 -3.15
CA PRO A 62 9.92 -15.13 -3.82
C PRO A 62 8.61 -14.41 -4.13
N HIS A 63 8.09 -14.63 -5.34
CA HIS A 63 7.00 -13.83 -5.91
C HIS A 63 5.76 -13.79 -5.02
N GLY A 64 5.42 -12.62 -4.51
CA GLY A 64 4.25 -12.42 -3.65
C GLY A 64 4.36 -13.06 -2.27
N GLU A 65 5.57 -13.36 -1.79
CA GLU A 65 5.74 -14.04 -0.49
C GLU A 65 5.12 -13.27 0.66
N VAL A 66 5.33 -11.95 0.71
CA VAL A 66 4.80 -11.12 1.80
C VAL A 66 3.28 -11.03 1.70
N ALA A 67 2.75 -10.83 0.49
CA ALA A 67 1.30 -10.83 0.27
C ALA A 67 0.68 -12.16 0.69
N ARG A 68 1.34 -13.30 0.44
CA ARG A 68 0.87 -14.61 0.89
C ARG A 68 0.84 -14.71 2.40
N ARG A 69 1.84 -14.18 3.09
CA ARG A 69 1.89 -14.18 4.57
C ARG A 69 0.76 -13.36 5.17
N TYR A 70 0.32 -12.31 4.46
CA TYR A 70 -0.83 -11.52 4.88
C TYR A 70 -2.17 -12.10 4.41
N GLY A 71 -2.14 -13.22 3.67
CA GLY A 71 -3.35 -13.89 3.18
C GLY A 71 -4.07 -13.16 2.04
N ILE A 72 -3.37 -12.33 1.29
CA ILE A 72 -3.96 -11.48 0.24
C ILE A 72 -3.31 -11.63 -1.12
N PHE A 73 -2.68 -12.75 -1.40
CA PHE A 73 -2.11 -13.00 -2.72
C PHE A 73 -3.15 -13.64 -3.63
N ASP A 74 -3.39 -13.03 -4.80
CA ASP A 74 -4.24 -13.61 -5.85
C ASP A 74 -3.37 -14.49 -6.75
N GLY A 75 -3.52 -15.82 -6.61
CA GLY A 75 -2.71 -16.78 -7.35
C GLY A 75 -3.06 -16.87 -8.83
N VAL A 76 -4.21 -16.36 -9.27
CA VAL A 76 -4.61 -16.34 -10.68
C VAL A 76 -3.98 -15.15 -11.40
N ALA A 77 -4.12 -13.96 -10.82
CA ALA A 77 -3.53 -12.74 -11.38
C ALA A 77 -2.03 -12.62 -11.07
N GLY A 78 -1.52 -13.33 -10.06
CA GLY A 78 -0.12 -13.28 -9.68
C GLY A 78 0.28 -12.00 -8.99
N VAL A 79 -0.65 -11.34 -8.31
CA VAL A 79 -0.43 -10.06 -7.62
C VAL A 79 -1.13 -10.03 -6.28
N ALA A 80 -0.82 -9.02 -5.45
CA ALA A 80 -1.55 -8.79 -4.22
C ALA A 80 -2.94 -8.22 -4.49
N LEU A 81 -3.89 -8.57 -3.66
CA LEU A 81 -5.15 -7.85 -3.56
C LEU A 81 -4.89 -6.47 -2.95
N ARG A 82 -5.90 -5.58 -2.99
CA ARG A 82 -5.82 -4.25 -2.38
C ARG A 82 -6.01 -4.35 -0.88
N GLY A 83 -4.94 -4.70 -0.17
CA GLY A 83 -4.93 -4.82 1.28
C GLY A 83 -4.23 -3.63 1.93
N THR A 84 -4.84 -3.09 2.98
CA THR A 84 -4.22 -2.07 3.83
C THR A 84 -4.24 -2.57 5.26
N PHE A 85 -3.10 -2.47 5.92
CA PHE A 85 -2.91 -2.93 7.28
C PHE A 85 -2.30 -1.81 8.10
N ILE A 86 -2.95 -1.46 9.21
CA ILE A 86 -2.42 -0.44 10.12
C ILE A 86 -1.89 -1.16 11.34
N VAL A 87 -0.60 -0.97 11.59
CA VAL A 87 0.16 -1.62 12.66
C VAL A 87 0.64 -0.54 13.62
N ASP A 88 0.49 -0.76 14.92
CA ASP A 88 0.95 0.20 15.91
C ASP A 88 2.46 0.08 16.18
N ARG A 89 2.97 0.92 17.09
CA ARG A 89 4.40 0.98 17.41
C ARG A 89 4.94 -0.30 18.03
N GLU A 90 4.05 -1.13 18.61
CA GLU A 90 4.40 -2.39 19.24
C GLU A 90 4.31 -3.56 18.28
N GLY A 91 3.97 -3.30 17.01
CA GLY A 91 3.85 -4.34 15.98
C GLY A 91 2.50 -5.04 16.00
N VAL A 92 1.51 -4.48 16.67
CA VAL A 92 0.17 -5.08 16.75
C VAL A 92 -0.71 -4.53 15.62
N LEU A 93 -1.35 -5.44 14.87
CA LEU A 93 -2.31 -5.08 13.84
C LEU A 93 -3.57 -4.50 14.48
N ARG A 94 -3.88 -3.25 14.14
CA ARG A 94 -5.03 -2.53 14.72
C ARG A 94 -6.21 -2.43 13.78
N TRP A 95 -5.98 -2.49 12.48
CA TRP A 95 -7.05 -2.36 11.50
C TRP A 95 -6.58 -2.90 10.15
N SER A 96 -7.51 -3.46 9.40
CA SER A 96 -7.23 -3.88 8.04
C SER A 96 -8.47 -3.77 7.16
N ILE A 97 -8.23 -3.62 5.87
CA ILE A 97 -9.25 -3.73 4.84
C ILE A 97 -8.64 -4.46 3.65
N VAL A 98 -9.42 -5.33 3.01
CA VAL A 98 -9.00 -6.02 1.80
C VAL A 98 -10.12 -5.86 0.77
N ARG A 99 -9.75 -5.36 -0.41
CA ARG A 99 -10.68 -5.23 -1.54
C ARG A 99 -10.13 -5.94 -2.76
N GLY A 100 -11.04 -6.27 -3.68
CA GLY A 100 -10.66 -6.87 -4.96
C GLY A 100 -9.84 -5.91 -5.82
N ILE A 101 -9.18 -6.47 -6.83
CA ILE A 101 -8.26 -5.72 -7.70
C ILE A 101 -8.90 -4.48 -8.34
N PRO A 102 -10.16 -4.50 -8.84
CA PRO A 102 -10.75 -3.32 -9.48
C PRO A 102 -11.25 -2.25 -8.51
N ASP A 103 -11.28 -2.53 -7.21
CA ASP A 103 -11.99 -1.71 -6.21
C ASP A 103 -11.03 -0.83 -5.42
N ALA A 104 -10.98 0.47 -5.75
CA ALA A 104 -10.15 1.44 -5.02
C ALA A 104 -10.61 1.58 -3.56
N ARG A 105 -9.64 1.84 -2.68
CA ARG A 105 -9.86 2.06 -1.25
C ARG A 105 -10.06 3.54 -0.97
N ASP A 106 -10.74 3.85 0.15
CA ASP A 106 -10.95 5.20 0.62
C ASP A 106 -9.88 5.57 1.66
N ALA A 107 -8.98 6.49 1.30
CA ALA A 107 -7.89 6.93 2.18
C ALA A 107 -8.39 7.66 3.42
N GLN A 108 -9.62 8.19 3.43
CA GLN A 108 -10.19 8.83 4.62
C GLN A 108 -10.31 7.83 5.78
N GLN A 109 -10.58 6.57 5.48
CA GLN A 109 -10.63 5.52 6.50
C GLN A 109 -9.29 5.37 7.23
N TYR A 110 -8.18 5.53 6.51
CA TYR A 110 -6.84 5.42 7.13
C TYR A 110 -6.62 6.55 8.13
N ARG A 111 -6.98 7.76 7.77
CA ARG A 111 -6.85 8.94 8.64
C ARG A 111 -7.73 8.79 9.89
N ASP A 112 -8.96 8.32 9.70
CA ASP A 112 -9.91 8.14 10.81
C ASP A 112 -9.38 7.12 11.83
N VAL A 113 -8.85 6.00 11.36
CA VAL A 113 -8.28 4.97 12.23
C VAL A 113 -7.01 5.48 12.92
N LEU A 114 -6.09 6.09 12.18
CA LEU A 114 -4.83 6.59 12.73
C LEU A 114 -5.05 7.64 13.81
N ALA A 115 -6.07 8.48 13.66
CA ALA A 115 -6.41 9.50 14.64
C ALA A 115 -6.86 8.91 15.98
N THR A 116 -7.29 7.64 16.02
CA THR A 116 -7.70 6.95 17.24
C THR A 116 -6.55 6.23 17.94
N LEU A 117 -5.39 6.11 17.30
CA LEU A 117 -4.21 5.44 17.85
C LEU A 117 -3.29 6.44 18.55
N ASP A 118 -2.74 6.02 19.66
CA ASP A 118 -1.79 6.84 20.44
C ASP A 118 -0.35 6.62 19.99
#